data_13749f473f3aacfea9f7085a95b14569
#
_entry.id   13749f473f3aacfea9f7085a95b14569
#
_cell.length_a   1.000
_cell.length_b   1.000
_cell.length_c   1.000
_cell.angle_alpha   90.00
_cell.angle_beta   90.00
_cell.angle_gamma   90.00
#
_symmetry.space_group_name_H-M   'P 1'
#
loop_
_entity.id
_entity.type
_entity.pdbx_description
1 polymer ?
#
loop_
_entity_poly.entity_id
_entity_poly.type
_entity_poly.pdbx_seq_one_letter_code
_entity_poly.pdbx_strand_id
1 'polypeptide(L)'
;MNKKLIAAAVAVTFASVPSYGAEIVINNVDAPGIGFNDPTPVTPVGGNAGTTLGEQRLIAYARALELWGNTLKSDATIVVQGSFARLTCDAGGGVLAQAGALQIFADFPNAPLPGHWYGVALANSI
;
A
#
# COMPACT_ATOMS: atom_id res chain seq x y z
N MET A 1 -46.05 -2.47 47.00
CA MET A 1 -45.60 -3.45 45.98
C MET A 1 -44.53 -2.77 45.08
N ASN A 2 -43.24 -3.02 45.38
CA ASN A 2 -42.13 -2.38 44.64
C ASN A 2 -41.67 -3.32 43.53
N LYS A 3 -41.95 -2.98 42.28
CA LYS A 3 -41.41 -3.71 41.11
C LYS A 3 -39.98 -3.20 40.81
N LYS A 4 -39.00 -4.01 41.15
CA LYS A 4 -37.61 -3.81 40.74
C LYS A 4 -37.48 -4.19 39.26
N LEU A 5 -37.23 -3.21 38.39
CA LEU A 5 -36.83 -3.42 36.99
C LEU A 5 -35.36 -3.83 36.99
N ILE A 6 -35.09 -5.06 36.57
CA ILE A 6 -33.72 -5.53 36.29
C ILE A 6 -33.41 -5.17 34.85
N ALA A 7 -32.53 -4.20 34.64
CA ALA A 7 -31.99 -3.87 33.33
C ALA A 7 -30.89 -4.89 33.02
N ALA A 8 -31.14 -5.77 32.06
CA ALA A 8 -30.11 -6.67 31.52
C ALA A 8 -29.26 -5.89 30.51
N ALA A 9 -28.01 -5.62 30.86
CA ALA A 9 -27.03 -5.05 29.93
C ALA A 9 -26.56 -6.16 28.99
N VAL A 10 -26.88 -6.06 27.71
CA VAL A 10 -26.33 -6.93 26.67
C VAL A 10 -24.96 -6.38 26.30
N ALA A 11 -23.90 -7.05 26.74
CA ALA A 11 -22.54 -6.77 26.31
C ALA A 11 -22.35 -7.36 24.90
N VAL A 12 -22.30 -6.49 23.87
CA VAL A 12 -21.92 -6.88 22.52
C VAL A 12 -20.39 -6.95 22.48
N THR A 13 -19.85 -8.15 22.51
CA THR A 13 -18.42 -8.38 22.27
C THR A 13 -18.18 -8.35 20.75
N PHE A 14 -17.54 -7.31 20.26
CA PHE A 14 -17.01 -7.30 18.90
C PHE A 14 -15.82 -8.26 18.85
N ALA A 15 -16.01 -9.43 18.28
CA ALA A 15 -14.90 -10.29 17.89
C ALA A 15 -14.17 -9.58 16.74
N SER A 16 -12.93 -9.13 16.97
CA SER A 16 -12.05 -8.69 15.90
C SER A 16 -11.77 -9.89 15.00
N VAL A 17 -12.36 -9.91 13.81
CA VAL A 17 -11.97 -10.85 12.74
C VAL A 17 -10.55 -10.51 12.34
N PRO A 18 -9.58 -11.44 12.34
CA PRO A 18 -8.25 -11.17 11.85
C PRO A 18 -8.37 -10.76 10.38
N SER A 19 -7.89 -9.57 10.05
CA SER A 19 -7.73 -9.13 8.67
C SER A 19 -6.64 -10.01 8.05
N TYR A 20 -7.00 -10.87 7.10
CA TYR A 20 -6.04 -11.76 6.42
C TYR A 20 -5.25 -11.06 5.31
N GLY A 21 -5.36 -9.74 5.20
CA GLY A 21 -4.66 -8.94 4.21
C GLY A 21 -3.49 -8.17 4.80
N ALA A 22 -2.44 -7.94 4.00
CA ALA A 22 -1.34 -7.07 4.37
C ALA A 22 -1.76 -5.60 4.27
N GLU A 23 -1.39 -4.79 5.26
CA GLU A 23 -1.48 -3.34 5.12
C GLU A 23 -0.36 -2.84 4.21
N ILE A 24 -0.70 -2.20 3.09
CA ILE A 24 0.26 -1.62 2.17
C ILE A 24 -0.02 -0.12 2.03
N VAL A 25 0.99 0.70 2.32
CA VAL A 25 0.88 2.16 2.27
C VAL A 25 1.86 2.75 1.27
N ILE A 26 1.45 3.82 0.57
CA ILE A 26 2.33 4.57 -0.31
C ILE A 26 3.10 5.63 0.49
N ASN A 27 4.41 5.71 0.26
CA ASN A 27 5.24 6.85 0.58
C ASN A 27 5.51 7.60 -0.73
N ASN A 28 4.73 8.66 -1.00
CA ASN A 28 4.89 9.51 -2.18
C ASN A 28 6.14 10.40 -2.01
N VAL A 29 7.11 10.23 -2.90
CA VAL A 29 8.38 10.98 -2.87
C VAL A 29 8.53 11.99 -4.02
N ASP A 30 7.46 12.24 -4.77
CA ASP A 30 7.47 13.29 -5.79
C ASP A 30 7.51 14.69 -5.16
N ALA A 31 8.25 15.58 -5.79
CA ALA A 31 8.26 16.98 -5.40
C ALA A 31 6.89 17.64 -5.68
N PRO A 32 6.58 18.76 -5.02
CA PRO A 32 5.37 19.53 -5.32
C PRO A 32 5.25 19.89 -6.81
N GLY A 33 4.06 19.70 -7.37
CA GLY A 33 3.74 20.10 -8.75
C GLY A 33 4.08 19.07 -9.83
N ILE A 34 4.65 17.93 -9.47
CA ILE A 34 5.01 16.86 -10.44
C ILE A 34 4.52 15.49 -9.98
N GLY A 35 4.46 14.55 -10.91
CA GLY A 35 4.19 13.14 -10.63
C GLY A 35 2.86 12.91 -9.95
N PHE A 36 2.87 12.35 -8.74
CA PHE A 36 1.69 12.17 -7.91
C PHE A 36 1.17 13.48 -7.29
N ASN A 37 1.97 14.56 -7.34
CA ASN A 37 1.60 15.89 -6.87
C ASN A 37 1.31 16.86 -8.03
N ASP A 38 1.06 16.36 -9.25
CA ASP A 38 0.78 17.14 -10.46
C ASP A 38 -0.61 17.78 -10.37
N PRO A 39 -0.72 19.12 -10.29
CA PRO A 39 -1.99 19.82 -10.13
C PRO A 39 -2.75 20.04 -11.43
N THR A 40 -2.25 19.55 -12.57
CA THR A 40 -2.88 19.77 -13.89
C THR A 40 -4.32 19.25 -13.87
N PRO A 41 -5.32 20.15 -14.13
CA PRO A 41 -6.72 19.74 -14.11
C PRO A 41 -7.05 18.75 -15.23
N VAL A 42 -7.83 17.71 -14.86
CA VAL A 42 -8.32 16.69 -15.81
C VAL A 42 -9.76 16.33 -15.49
N THR A 43 -10.47 15.83 -16.48
CA THR A 43 -11.83 15.30 -16.28
C THR A 43 -11.77 13.89 -15.72
N PRO A 44 -12.61 13.54 -14.71
CA PRO A 44 -12.79 12.17 -14.25
C PRO A 44 -13.09 11.20 -15.40
N VAL A 45 -12.48 10.03 -15.39
CA VAL A 45 -12.59 9.03 -16.47
C VAL A 45 -12.56 7.59 -15.94
N GLY A 46 -13.34 6.70 -16.53
CA GLY A 46 -13.25 5.26 -16.26
C GLY A 46 -13.47 4.86 -14.79
N GLY A 47 -14.32 5.61 -14.06
CA GLY A 47 -14.55 5.40 -12.62
C GLY A 47 -13.47 6.00 -11.71
N ASN A 48 -12.43 6.61 -12.26
CA ASN A 48 -11.45 7.39 -11.50
C ASN A 48 -11.99 8.82 -11.28
N ALA A 49 -12.28 9.18 -10.04
CA ALA A 49 -12.90 10.46 -9.67
C ALA A 49 -11.89 11.62 -9.55
N GLY A 50 -10.60 11.38 -9.73
CA GLY A 50 -9.56 12.41 -9.62
C GLY A 50 -9.76 13.55 -10.61
N THR A 51 -9.58 14.77 -10.14
CA THR A 51 -9.75 16.02 -10.88
C THR A 51 -8.43 16.64 -11.31
N THR A 52 -7.31 16.06 -10.85
CA THR A 52 -5.97 16.41 -11.30
C THR A 52 -5.22 15.15 -11.79
N LEU A 53 -4.15 15.35 -12.59
CA LEU A 53 -3.32 14.22 -13.03
C LEU A 53 -2.71 13.46 -11.85
N GLY A 54 -2.25 14.17 -10.83
CA GLY A 54 -1.70 13.56 -9.62
C GLY A 54 -2.72 12.70 -8.89
N GLU A 55 -3.94 13.24 -8.68
CA GLU A 55 -5.03 12.48 -8.05
C GLU A 55 -5.38 11.22 -8.82
N GLN A 56 -5.52 11.30 -10.15
CA GLN A 56 -5.84 10.12 -10.97
C GLN A 56 -4.75 9.04 -10.88
N ARG A 57 -3.48 9.43 -10.86
CA ARG A 57 -2.34 8.51 -10.68
C ARG A 57 -2.37 7.86 -9.31
N LEU A 58 -2.59 8.65 -8.23
CA LEU A 58 -2.68 8.12 -6.86
C LEU A 58 -3.85 7.16 -6.69
N ILE A 59 -5.03 7.47 -7.25
CA ILE A 59 -6.21 6.59 -7.19
C ILE A 59 -5.91 5.25 -7.86
N ALA A 60 -5.30 5.27 -9.06
CA ALA A 60 -4.92 4.05 -9.76
C ALA A 60 -3.87 3.23 -8.98
N TYR A 61 -2.90 3.91 -8.39
CA TYR A 61 -1.86 3.27 -7.58
C TYR A 61 -2.43 2.67 -6.30
N ALA A 62 -3.27 3.42 -5.58
CA ALA A 62 -3.94 2.95 -4.37
C ALA A 62 -4.80 1.69 -4.65
N ARG A 63 -5.46 1.64 -5.81
CA ARG A 63 -6.20 0.43 -6.21
C ARG A 63 -5.29 -0.79 -6.41
N ALA A 64 -4.10 -0.59 -6.95
CA ALA A 64 -3.12 -1.67 -7.08
C ALA A 64 -2.62 -2.15 -5.70
N LEU A 65 -2.35 -1.23 -4.78
CA LEU A 65 -1.95 -1.56 -3.40
C LEU A 65 -3.05 -2.33 -2.66
N GLU A 66 -4.31 -1.95 -2.83
CA GLU A 66 -5.46 -2.67 -2.26
C GLU A 66 -5.55 -4.11 -2.78
N LEU A 67 -5.38 -4.32 -4.08
CA LEU A 67 -5.39 -5.67 -4.68
C LEU A 67 -4.26 -6.55 -4.11
N TRP A 68 -3.07 -6.00 -3.98
CA TRP A 68 -1.94 -6.69 -3.37
C TRP A 68 -2.15 -6.92 -1.88
N GLY A 69 -2.65 -5.92 -1.14
CA GLY A 69 -2.98 -6.05 0.26
C GLY A 69 -3.95 -7.19 0.55
N ASN A 70 -4.96 -7.38 -0.32
CA ASN A 70 -5.92 -8.48 -0.20
C ASN A 70 -5.31 -9.86 -0.56
N THR A 71 -4.17 -9.89 -1.23
CA THR A 71 -3.52 -11.12 -1.70
C THR A 71 -2.39 -11.58 -0.77
N LEU A 72 -1.62 -10.62 -0.27
CA LEU A 72 -0.47 -10.90 0.59
C LEU A 72 -0.94 -11.13 2.04
N LYS A 73 -0.21 -12.02 2.74
CA LYS A 73 -0.40 -12.26 4.18
C LYS A 73 0.83 -11.72 4.89
N SER A 74 0.64 -10.67 5.66
CA SER A 74 1.71 -10.06 6.46
C SER A 74 1.09 -9.27 7.59
N ASP A 75 1.62 -9.44 8.80
CA ASP A 75 1.26 -8.63 9.97
C ASP A 75 2.09 -7.34 10.01
N ALA A 76 3.17 -7.26 9.20
CA ALA A 76 3.98 -6.05 9.07
C ALA A 76 3.40 -5.15 7.97
N THR A 77 3.27 -3.85 8.27
CA THR A 77 2.92 -2.83 7.27
C THR A 77 4.00 -2.75 6.19
N ILE A 78 3.61 -2.90 4.93
CA ILE A 78 4.49 -2.80 3.77
C ILE A 78 4.46 -1.35 3.27
N VAL A 79 5.59 -0.66 3.37
CA VAL A 79 5.72 0.70 2.85
C VAL A 79 6.29 0.65 1.43
N VAL A 80 5.52 1.10 0.44
CA VAL A 80 5.95 1.20 -0.95
C VAL A 80 6.29 2.65 -1.26
N GLN A 81 7.59 2.94 -1.43
CA GLN A 81 8.02 4.24 -1.91
C GLN A 81 7.71 4.36 -3.41
N GLY A 82 6.94 5.36 -3.78
CA GLY A 82 6.51 5.57 -5.15
C GLY A 82 6.77 6.98 -5.66
N SER A 83 7.14 7.08 -6.93
CA SER A 83 7.18 8.33 -7.68
C SER A 83 6.66 8.10 -9.10
N PHE A 84 6.07 9.13 -9.69
CA PHE A 84 5.67 9.13 -11.09
C PHE A 84 6.67 9.98 -11.89
N ALA A 85 7.95 9.59 -11.81
CA ALA A 85 9.06 10.28 -12.45
C ALA A 85 9.09 10.04 -13.97
N ARG A 86 9.75 10.93 -14.68
CA ARG A 86 10.06 10.75 -16.10
C ARG A 86 11.14 9.67 -16.23
N LEU A 87 10.85 8.60 -16.96
CA LEU A 87 11.80 7.53 -17.28
C LEU A 87 12.43 7.75 -18.66
N THR A 88 13.55 7.06 -18.91
CA THR A 88 14.27 7.15 -20.19
C THR A 88 13.39 6.66 -21.33
N CYS A 89 13.28 7.48 -22.38
CA CYS A 89 12.54 7.17 -23.59
C CYS A 89 13.24 7.81 -24.79
N ASP A 90 13.47 7.03 -25.82
CA ASP A 90 14.05 7.47 -27.10
C ASP A 90 13.33 6.83 -28.29
N ALA A 91 13.83 7.03 -29.50
CA ALA A 91 13.22 6.49 -30.71
C ALA A 91 13.31 4.95 -30.83
N GLY A 92 14.19 4.32 -30.08
CA GLY A 92 14.39 2.86 -30.08
C GLY A 92 13.61 2.14 -28.99
N GLY A 93 13.10 2.87 -27.98
CA GLY A 93 12.33 2.27 -26.89
C GLY A 93 12.20 3.16 -25.67
N GLY A 94 11.50 2.67 -24.64
CA GLY A 94 11.31 3.39 -23.41
C GLY A 94 11.11 2.48 -22.21
N VAL A 95 11.58 2.95 -21.05
CA VAL A 95 11.30 2.30 -19.77
C VAL A 95 9.91 2.72 -19.31
N LEU A 96 9.00 1.77 -19.15
CA LEU A 96 7.62 2.04 -18.72
C LEU A 96 7.47 2.13 -17.21
N ALA A 97 8.22 1.30 -16.48
CA ALA A 97 8.24 1.28 -15.01
C ALA A 97 9.50 0.57 -14.52
N GLN A 98 9.86 0.83 -13.28
CA GLN A 98 10.90 0.09 -12.56
C GLN A 98 10.48 -0.08 -11.11
N ALA A 99 10.83 -1.21 -10.50
CA ALA A 99 10.60 -1.50 -9.09
C ALA A 99 11.73 -2.36 -8.53
N GLY A 100 11.96 -2.26 -7.23
CA GLY A 100 12.94 -3.06 -6.52
C GLY A 100 12.85 -2.84 -5.01
N ALA A 101 13.51 -3.71 -4.24
CA ALA A 101 13.63 -3.51 -2.82
C ALA A 101 14.57 -2.33 -2.53
N LEU A 102 14.19 -1.44 -1.62
CA LEU A 102 15.03 -0.32 -1.17
C LEU A 102 16.20 -0.80 -0.32
N GLN A 103 15.98 -1.88 0.44
CA GLN A 103 17.00 -2.52 1.28
C GLN A 103 16.88 -4.03 1.16
N ILE A 104 18.00 -4.71 1.30
CA ILE A 104 18.09 -6.17 1.32
C ILE A 104 18.91 -6.61 2.53
N PHE A 105 18.56 -7.74 3.11
CA PHE A 105 19.20 -8.32 4.28
C PHE A 105 19.51 -9.79 4.05
N ALA A 106 20.61 -10.27 4.64
CA ALA A 106 20.94 -11.69 4.68
C ALA A 106 21.26 -12.07 6.14
N ASP A 107 21.12 -13.36 6.44
CA ASP A 107 21.55 -13.96 7.72
C ASP A 107 20.99 -13.27 8.98
N PHE A 108 19.80 -12.67 8.89
CA PHE A 108 19.10 -12.12 10.04
C PHE A 108 18.46 -13.23 10.89
N PRO A 109 18.12 -12.98 12.17
CA PRO A 109 17.47 -13.96 13.03
C PRO A 109 16.21 -14.52 12.37
N ASN A 110 16.07 -15.85 12.30
CA ASN A 110 15.01 -16.61 11.62
C ASN A 110 15.03 -16.56 10.09
N ALA A 111 16.08 -16.06 9.44
CA ALA A 111 16.22 -16.15 7.98
C ALA A 111 16.07 -17.61 7.52
N PRO A 112 15.16 -17.93 6.57
CA PRO A 112 14.86 -19.31 6.20
C PRO A 112 16.05 -20.07 5.58
N LEU A 113 16.92 -19.35 4.87
CA LEU A 113 18.08 -19.92 4.19
C LEU A 113 19.33 -19.09 4.43
N PRO A 114 20.40 -19.67 4.99
CA PRO A 114 21.68 -18.98 5.19
C PRO A 114 22.29 -18.50 3.85
N GLY A 115 22.93 -17.34 3.86
CA GLY A 115 23.60 -16.74 2.70
C GLY A 115 22.67 -16.25 1.61
N HIS A 116 21.35 -16.23 1.83
CA HIS A 116 20.37 -15.69 0.88
C HIS A 116 19.97 -14.27 1.23
N TRP A 117 19.70 -13.47 0.20
CA TRP A 117 19.29 -12.08 0.33
C TRP A 117 17.76 -11.94 0.23
N TYR A 118 17.18 -11.18 1.13
CA TYR A 118 15.74 -10.94 1.25
C TYR A 118 15.47 -9.45 1.15
N GLY A 119 14.48 -9.05 0.35
CA GLY A 119 13.99 -7.67 0.36
C GLY A 119 13.41 -7.31 1.73
N VAL A 120 13.54 -6.05 2.14
CA VAL A 120 13.15 -5.56 3.47
C VAL A 120 11.73 -5.93 3.88
N ALA A 121 10.75 -5.83 2.96
CA ALA A 121 9.36 -6.17 3.27
C ALA A 121 9.21 -7.68 3.61
N LEU A 122 9.87 -8.56 2.85
CA LEU A 122 9.86 -10.00 3.10
C LEU A 122 10.61 -10.33 4.40
N ALA A 123 11.77 -9.71 4.63
CA ALA A 123 12.55 -9.92 5.85
C ALA A 123 11.78 -9.52 7.11
N ASN A 124 10.94 -8.48 7.05
CA ASN A 124 10.12 -8.03 8.17
C ASN A 124 8.86 -8.90 8.40
N SER A 125 8.49 -9.74 7.43
CA SER A 125 7.32 -10.63 7.53
C SER A 125 7.67 -12.04 8.03
N ILE A 126 8.95 -12.34 8.22
CA ILE A 126 9.49 -13.60 8.72
C ILE A 126 9.79 -13.52 10.22
#